data_8efb412842b499f47e3873f9ef47ad86
#
_entry.id   8efb412842b499f47e3873f9ef47ad86
#
_cell.length_a   1.000
_cell.length_b   1.000
_cell.length_c   1.000
_cell.angle_alpha   90.00
_cell.angle_beta   90.00
_cell.angle_gamma   90.00
#
_symmetry.space_group_name_H-M   'P 1'
#
loop_
_entity.id
_entity.type
_entity.pdbx_description
1 polymer ?
#
loop_
_entity_poly.entity_id
_entity_poly.type
_entity_poly.pdbx_seq_one_letter_code
_entity_poly.pdbx_strand_id
1 'polypeptide(L)'
;MQSVQSDSSIVTLLLSVALLSQGAVAEGKNPLEFEDGQVSMRLVLRTPEQLSAFYQGREFNQAAIDRILETCFITPIIHNKTLDALWLELDNWQFNAGGQAIARLRRDYWPEIWRQAGLPQAQQSTFGWTLMPEVRDLRLDESVGGSVVIPMQSEPFTMTANFHTGLDKKGEIKTIVFEGIKCVSSE
;
A
#
# COMPACT_ATOMS: atom_id res chain seq x y z
N MET A 1 1.90 -69.83 -64.71
CA MET A 1 2.61 -68.57 -64.78
C MET A 1 1.90 -67.61 -63.85
N GLN A 2 2.31 -67.59 -62.65
CA GLN A 2 1.65 -66.83 -61.58
C GLN A 2 2.61 -65.73 -61.16
N SER A 3 2.12 -64.46 -61.19
CA SER A 3 2.79 -63.28 -60.68
C SER A 3 2.52 -63.19 -59.21
N VAL A 4 3.57 -63.10 -58.45
CA VAL A 4 3.51 -62.84 -57.02
C VAL A 4 3.53 -61.31 -56.80
N GLN A 5 2.45 -60.76 -56.21
CA GLN A 5 2.36 -59.39 -55.79
C GLN A 5 2.89 -59.27 -54.37
N SER A 6 3.87 -58.38 -54.18
CA SER A 6 4.45 -58.06 -52.88
C SER A 6 3.78 -56.81 -52.35
N ASP A 7 3.00 -56.97 -51.31
CA ASP A 7 2.38 -55.84 -50.52
C ASP A 7 3.41 -55.31 -49.57
N SER A 8 3.82 -54.08 -49.80
CA SER A 8 4.70 -53.31 -48.89
C SER A 8 3.88 -52.41 -48.04
N SER A 9 3.55 -52.85 -46.81
CA SER A 9 2.86 -52.03 -45.80
C SER A 9 3.83 -51.04 -45.19
N ILE A 10 3.65 -49.77 -45.52
CA ILE A 10 4.35 -48.65 -44.90
C ILE A 10 3.61 -48.33 -43.59
N VAL A 11 4.24 -48.64 -42.46
CA VAL A 11 3.78 -48.21 -41.12
C VAL A 11 4.25 -46.77 -40.88
N THR A 12 3.33 -45.81 -40.98
CA THR A 12 3.58 -44.42 -40.68
C THR A 12 3.50 -44.20 -39.15
N LEU A 13 4.65 -44.04 -38.54
CA LEU A 13 4.76 -43.73 -37.12
C LEU A 13 4.45 -42.23 -36.89
N LEU A 14 3.27 -41.90 -36.39
CA LEU A 14 2.89 -40.56 -36.01
C LEU A 14 3.55 -40.21 -34.66
N LEU A 15 4.60 -39.39 -34.70
CA LEU A 15 5.22 -38.81 -33.51
C LEU A 15 4.35 -37.64 -33.03
N SER A 16 3.56 -37.88 -31.98
CA SER A 16 2.79 -36.81 -31.30
C SER A 16 3.74 -35.99 -30.44
N VAL A 17 4.13 -34.80 -30.90
CA VAL A 17 4.85 -33.81 -30.10
C VAL A 17 3.84 -33.15 -29.19
N ALA A 18 3.86 -33.53 -27.91
CA ALA A 18 3.13 -32.81 -26.86
C ALA A 18 3.85 -31.46 -26.58
N LEU A 19 3.28 -30.36 -27.07
CA LEU A 19 3.67 -29.02 -26.64
C LEU A 19 3.30 -28.85 -25.17
N LEU A 20 4.28 -28.96 -24.29
CA LEU A 20 4.18 -28.47 -22.90
C LEU A 20 4.13 -26.95 -22.97
N SER A 21 2.94 -26.39 -22.89
CA SER A 21 2.75 -24.96 -22.61
C SER A 21 3.25 -24.69 -21.19
N GLN A 22 4.49 -24.19 -21.10
CA GLN A 22 4.98 -23.58 -19.87
C GLN A 22 4.13 -22.34 -19.62
N GLY A 23 3.15 -22.47 -18.74
CA GLY A 23 2.44 -21.32 -18.21
C GLY A 23 3.46 -20.40 -17.54
N ALA A 24 3.68 -19.23 -18.12
CA ALA A 24 4.42 -18.17 -17.46
C ALA A 24 3.69 -17.87 -16.14
N VAL A 25 4.29 -18.22 -15.00
CA VAL A 25 3.88 -17.75 -13.70
C VAL A 25 4.08 -16.24 -13.76
N ALA A 26 2.99 -15.47 -13.81
CA ALA A 26 3.06 -14.03 -13.67
C ALA A 26 3.75 -13.75 -12.32
N GLU A 27 4.91 -13.10 -12.36
CA GLU A 27 5.55 -12.57 -11.17
C GLU A 27 4.51 -11.71 -10.44
N GLY A 28 4.01 -12.20 -9.30
CA GLY A 28 2.99 -11.51 -8.53
C GLY A 28 3.51 -10.14 -8.13
N LYS A 29 2.89 -9.06 -8.63
CA LYS A 29 3.17 -7.71 -8.16
C LYS A 29 3.05 -7.70 -6.64
N ASN A 30 4.02 -7.06 -5.96
CA ASN A 30 3.94 -6.86 -4.52
C ASN A 30 2.60 -6.16 -4.20
N PRO A 31 1.71 -6.76 -3.39
CA PRO A 31 0.38 -6.21 -3.14
C PRO A 31 0.39 -4.84 -2.46
N LEU A 32 1.56 -4.42 -1.93
CA LEU A 32 1.78 -3.13 -1.29
C LEU A 32 2.48 -2.11 -2.20
N GLU A 33 2.59 -2.39 -3.48
CA GLU A 33 3.22 -1.50 -4.46
C GLU A 33 2.32 -1.30 -5.68
N PHE A 34 2.22 -0.04 -6.10
CA PHE A 34 1.55 0.39 -7.32
C PHE A 34 2.53 1.19 -8.18
N GLU A 35 2.55 0.91 -9.48
CA GLU A 35 3.36 1.62 -10.46
C GLU A 35 2.68 1.53 -11.83
N ASP A 36 2.45 2.68 -12.47
CA ASP A 36 1.87 2.74 -13.81
C ASP A 36 2.63 3.66 -14.79
N GLY A 37 3.86 4.03 -14.43
CA GLY A 37 4.67 4.95 -15.21
C GLY A 37 4.36 6.44 -15.01
N GLN A 38 3.21 6.77 -14.41
CA GLN A 38 2.81 8.14 -14.08
C GLN A 38 2.98 8.44 -12.59
N VAL A 39 2.56 7.50 -11.76
CA VAL A 39 2.63 7.59 -10.30
C VAL A 39 3.16 6.27 -9.77
N SER A 40 4.06 6.35 -8.81
CA SER A 40 4.36 5.20 -7.97
C SER A 40 3.90 5.44 -6.53
N MET A 41 3.36 4.42 -5.92
CA MET A 41 2.94 4.42 -4.54
C MET A 41 3.27 3.08 -3.91
N ARG A 42 3.94 3.10 -2.76
CA ARG A 42 4.17 1.90 -1.96
C ARG A 42 3.74 2.11 -0.52
N LEU A 43 3.24 1.06 0.09
CA LEU A 43 2.84 1.06 1.50
C LEU A 43 3.92 0.35 2.32
N VAL A 44 4.37 0.99 3.38
CA VAL A 44 5.25 0.39 4.38
C VAL A 44 4.45 0.20 5.65
N LEU A 45 4.29 -1.05 6.06
CA LEU A 45 3.66 -1.41 7.33
C LEU A 45 4.75 -1.61 8.37
N ARG A 46 4.67 -0.88 9.48
CA ARG A 46 5.66 -0.95 10.55
C ARG A 46 5.25 -1.99 11.58
N THR A 47 6.23 -2.79 12.02
CA THR A 47 5.99 -3.70 13.14
C THR A 47 5.93 -2.93 14.46
N PRO A 48 5.28 -3.46 15.50
CA PRO A 48 5.26 -2.86 16.84
C PRO A 48 6.67 -2.57 17.38
N GLU A 49 7.65 -3.46 17.12
CA GLU A 49 9.04 -3.28 17.55
C GLU A 49 9.70 -2.12 16.82
N GLN A 50 9.44 -1.97 15.50
CA GLN A 50 9.95 -0.83 14.73
C GLN A 50 9.36 0.49 15.20
N LEU A 51 8.05 0.53 15.47
CA LEU A 51 7.38 1.72 16.01
C LEU A 51 7.91 2.05 17.41
N SER A 52 8.00 1.05 18.28
CA SER A 52 8.54 1.21 19.63
C SER A 52 9.96 1.78 19.62
N ALA A 53 10.88 1.14 18.87
CA ALA A 53 12.26 1.60 18.76
C ALA A 53 12.37 3.01 18.17
N PHE A 54 11.53 3.32 17.15
CA PHE A 54 11.52 4.63 16.52
C PHE A 54 11.12 5.75 17.49
N TYR A 55 10.07 5.54 18.30
CA TYR A 55 9.57 6.55 19.23
C TYR A 55 10.37 6.58 20.52
N GLN A 56 10.90 5.45 21.01
CA GLN A 56 11.86 5.43 22.14
C GLN A 56 13.10 6.26 21.82
N GLY A 57 13.66 6.11 20.63
CA GLY A 57 14.80 6.91 20.17
C GLY A 57 14.50 8.42 20.04
N ARG A 58 13.23 8.84 20.21
CA ARG A 58 12.76 10.22 20.22
C ARG A 58 12.23 10.65 21.59
N GLU A 59 12.60 9.91 22.63
CA GLU A 59 12.28 10.22 24.01
C GLU A 59 10.78 10.20 24.33
N PHE A 60 9.98 9.41 23.61
CA PHE A 60 8.60 9.15 23.98
C PHE A 60 8.56 8.26 25.21
N ASN A 61 7.69 8.60 26.16
CA ASN A 61 7.46 7.74 27.32
C ASN A 61 6.68 6.48 26.94
N GLN A 62 6.73 5.45 27.77
CA GLN A 62 6.12 4.16 27.49
C GLN A 62 4.59 4.28 27.29
N ALA A 63 3.92 5.10 28.09
CA ALA A 63 2.47 5.30 27.97
C ALA A 63 2.06 5.84 26.60
N ALA A 64 2.84 6.74 26.00
CA ALA A 64 2.59 7.24 24.66
C ALA A 64 2.89 6.18 23.59
N ILE A 65 3.95 5.40 23.76
CA ILE A 65 4.28 4.30 22.86
C ILE A 65 3.17 3.24 22.87
N ASP A 66 2.66 2.87 24.02
CA ASP A 66 1.58 1.90 24.14
C ASP A 66 0.33 2.37 23.36
N ARG A 67 -0.01 3.67 23.40
CA ARG A 67 -1.10 4.24 22.61
C ARG A 67 -0.86 4.17 21.09
N ILE A 68 0.38 4.34 20.66
CA ILE A 68 0.78 4.17 19.26
C ILE A 68 0.57 2.71 18.83
N LEU A 69 0.98 1.76 19.65
CA LEU A 69 0.91 0.33 19.36
C LEU A 69 -0.52 -0.23 19.34
N GLU A 70 -1.48 0.48 19.96
CA GLU A 70 -2.92 0.14 19.87
C GLU A 70 -3.53 0.46 18.48
N THR A 71 -2.76 1.03 17.55
CA THR A 71 -3.25 1.51 16.25
C THR A 71 -2.49 0.90 15.08
N CYS A 72 -3.07 1.00 13.89
CA CYS A 72 -2.48 0.49 12.66
C CYS A 72 -1.80 1.63 11.88
N PHE A 73 -0.48 1.58 11.76
CA PHE A 73 0.33 2.54 11.01
C PHE A 73 0.59 2.06 9.59
N ILE A 74 0.14 2.83 8.63
CA ILE A 74 0.38 2.62 7.20
C ILE A 74 1.23 3.81 6.75
N THR A 75 2.39 3.57 6.18
CA THR A 75 3.26 4.64 5.68
C THR A 75 3.30 4.62 4.15
N PRO A 76 2.38 5.34 3.47
CA PRO A 76 2.46 5.52 2.03
C PRO A 76 3.70 6.37 1.67
N ILE A 77 4.34 5.98 0.58
CA ILE A 77 5.38 6.77 -0.09
C ILE A 77 4.92 6.93 -1.53
N ILE A 78 4.72 8.17 -1.95
CA ILE A 78 4.13 8.52 -3.24
C ILE A 78 5.14 9.34 -4.02
N HIS A 79 5.27 9.06 -5.31
CA HIS A 79 6.11 9.81 -6.23
C HIS A 79 5.31 10.14 -7.49
N ASN A 80 5.23 11.42 -7.83
CA ASN A 80 4.63 11.91 -9.07
C ASN A 80 5.69 11.95 -10.18
N LYS A 81 5.47 11.20 -11.26
CA LYS A 81 6.36 11.11 -12.43
C LYS A 81 5.82 11.88 -13.64
N THR A 82 4.71 12.61 -13.48
CA THR A 82 4.08 13.36 -14.58
C THR A 82 4.32 14.85 -14.47
N LEU A 83 4.14 15.55 -15.58
CA LEU A 83 4.15 17.01 -15.62
C LEU A 83 2.93 17.63 -14.92
N ASP A 84 1.84 16.87 -14.81
CA ASP A 84 0.64 17.33 -14.12
C ASP A 84 0.82 17.28 -12.60
N ALA A 85 0.24 18.24 -11.91
CA ALA A 85 0.21 18.23 -10.46
C ALA A 85 -0.69 17.08 -9.97
N LEU A 86 -0.19 16.31 -9.02
CA LEU A 86 -0.92 15.28 -8.31
C LEU A 86 -1.31 15.82 -6.92
N TRP A 87 -2.61 15.96 -6.66
CA TRP A 87 -3.13 16.50 -5.41
C TRP A 87 -3.46 15.39 -4.43
N LEU A 88 -2.67 15.33 -3.38
CA LEU A 88 -2.96 14.51 -2.21
C LEU A 88 -3.93 15.27 -1.31
N GLU A 89 -5.06 14.66 -1.01
CA GLU A 89 -6.05 15.10 -0.01
C GLU A 89 -6.52 13.86 0.74
N LEU A 90 -6.08 13.71 1.97
CA LEU A 90 -6.36 12.49 2.73
C LEU A 90 -7.84 12.25 2.99
N ASP A 91 -8.67 13.28 2.88
CA ASP A 91 -10.14 13.15 3.00
C ASP A 91 -10.79 12.43 1.81
N ASN A 92 -10.06 12.34 0.69
CA ASN A 92 -10.48 11.57 -0.48
C ASN A 92 -10.03 10.09 -0.41
N TRP A 93 -9.36 9.69 0.66
CA TRP A 93 -8.92 8.32 0.86
C TRP A 93 -9.91 7.55 1.71
N GLN A 94 -10.14 6.30 1.35
CA GLN A 94 -11.09 5.43 2.00
C GLN A 94 -10.41 4.15 2.49
N PHE A 95 -10.84 3.68 3.64
CA PHE A 95 -10.40 2.41 4.24
C PHE A 95 -11.64 1.58 4.53
N ASN A 96 -11.61 0.29 4.19
CA ASN A 96 -12.77 -0.59 4.28
C ASN A 96 -12.35 -1.99 4.71
N ALA A 97 -13.03 -2.56 5.70
CA ALA A 97 -12.89 -3.95 6.09
C ALA A 97 -14.28 -4.61 6.12
N GLY A 98 -14.44 -5.74 5.42
CA GLY A 98 -15.71 -6.46 5.40
C GLY A 98 -16.92 -5.64 4.95
N GLY A 99 -16.72 -4.63 4.08
CA GLY A 99 -17.78 -3.72 3.62
C GLY A 99 -18.07 -2.56 4.60
N GLN A 100 -17.37 -2.44 5.71
CA GLN A 100 -17.51 -1.34 6.67
C GLN A 100 -16.39 -0.32 6.50
N ALA A 101 -16.75 0.97 6.48
CA ALA A 101 -15.79 2.06 6.41
C ALA A 101 -15.02 2.19 7.74
N ILE A 102 -13.72 2.36 7.63
CA ILE A 102 -12.81 2.61 8.76
C ILE A 102 -12.42 4.08 8.73
N ALA A 103 -12.71 4.81 9.81
CA ALA A 103 -12.30 6.20 9.93
C ALA A 103 -10.81 6.30 10.26
N ARG A 104 -10.11 7.27 9.62
CA ARG A 104 -8.72 7.61 9.99
C ARG A 104 -8.67 8.25 11.39
N LEU A 105 -7.60 7.97 12.10
CA LEU A 105 -7.24 8.72 13.30
C LEU A 105 -6.52 10.01 12.87
N ARG A 106 -7.30 11.09 12.72
CA ARG A 106 -6.83 12.37 12.21
C ARG A 106 -5.93 13.09 13.22
N ARG A 107 -5.34 14.21 12.82
CA ARG A 107 -4.43 14.98 13.70
C ARG A 107 -5.09 15.48 14.97
N ASP A 108 -6.40 15.77 14.94
CA ASP A 108 -7.20 16.23 16.08
C ASP A 108 -7.55 15.13 17.10
N TYR A 109 -7.36 13.86 16.73
CA TYR A 109 -7.50 12.73 17.66
C TYR A 109 -6.40 12.68 18.73
N TRP A 110 -5.16 13.06 18.38
CA TRP A 110 -3.98 12.79 19.18
C TRP A 110 -3.75 13.71 20.39
N PRO A 111 -4.13 15.01 20.40
CA PRO A 111 -3.86 15.90 21.52
C PRO A 111 -4.39 15.39 22.87
N GLU A 112 -5.59 14.81 22.89
CA GLU A 112 -6.15 14.25 24.12
C GLU A 112 -5.42 12.97 24.54
N ILE A 113 -5.04 12.11 23.60
CA ILE A 113 -4.24 10.91 23.86
C ILE A 113 -2.89 11.30 24.50
N TRP A 114 -2.23 12.32 23.94
CA TRP A 114 -0.95 12.78 24.45
C TRP A 114 -1.06 13.44 25.84
N ARG A 115 -2.13 14.15 26.09
CA ARG A 115 -2.40 14.72 27.41
C ARG A 115 -2.56 13.63 28.47
N GLN A 116 -3.30 12.57 28.16
CA GLN A 116 -3.48 11.41 29.04
C GLN A 116 -2.20 10.64 29.28
N ALA A 117 -1.37 10.49 28.24
CA ALA A 117 -0.07 9.83 28.32
C ALA A 117 1.02 10.70 28.97
N GLY A 118 0.74 11.97 29.27
CA GLY A 118 1.73 12.90 29.81
C GLY A 118 2.89 13.17 28.85
N LEU A 119 2.63 13.14 27.52
CA LEU A 119 3.67 13.36 26.50
C LEU A 119 3.98 14.85 26.37
N PRO A 120 5.25 15.30 26.51
CA PRO A 120 5.61 16.71 26.37
C PRO A 120 5.34 17.25 24.95
N GLN A 121 5.12 18.57 24.85
CA GLN A 121 4.76 19.24 23.60
C GLN A 121 5.79 19.04 22.47
N ALA A 122 7.08 18.95 22.80
CA ALA A 122 8.12 18.70 21.79
C ALA A 122 7.93 17.36 21.10
N GLN A 123 7.65 16.30 21.86
CA GLN A 123 7.38 14.96 21.32
C GLN A 123 6.05 14.92 20.57
N GLN A 124 5.01 15.63 21.03
CA GLN A 124 3.75 15.77 20.30
C GLN A 124 3.99 16.39 18.92
N SER A 125 4.80 17.43 18.83
CA SER A 125 5.19 18.07 17.57
C SER A 125 5.98 17.09 16.69
N THR A 126 6.92 16.34 17.27
CA THR A 126 7.69 15.30 16.58
C THR A 126 6.75 14.23 15.98
N PHE A 127 5.77 13.76 16.74
CA PHE A 127 4.75 12.85 16.23
C PHE A 127 4.01 13.44 15.02
N GLY A 128 3.55 14.68 15.14
CA GLY A 128 2.85 15.39 14.07
C GLY A 128 3.66 15.45 12.76
N TRP A 129 4.99 15.54 12.83
CA TRP A 129 5.86 15.52 11.66
C TRP A 129 5.98 14.13 10.99
N THR A 130 5.67 13.06 11.70
CA THR A 130 5.68 11.70 11.13
C THR A 130 4.41 11.37 10.35
N LEU A 131 3.35 12.13 10.56
CA LEU A 131 2.07 11.92 9.88
C LEU A 131 2.11 12.49 8.46
N MET A 132 1.41 11.82 7.56
CA MET A 132 1.16 12.32 6.20
C MET A 132 0.49 13.71 6.27
N PRO A 133 0.91 14.68 5.44
CA PRO A 133 0.19 15.94 5.33
C PRO A 133 -1.26 15.70 4.87
N GLU A 134 -2.22 16.42 5.45
CA GLU A 134 -3.63 16.28 5.09
C GLU A 134 -3.90 16.70 3.65
N VAL A 135 -3.19 17.74 3.19
CA VAL A 135 -3.27 18.25 1.81
C VAL A 135 -1.87 18.60 1.33
N ARG A 136 -1.55 18.18 0.11
CA ARG A 136 -0.31 18.56 -0.58
C ARG A 136 -0.47 18.40 -2.10
N ASP A 137 0.10 19.32 -2.89
CA ASP A 137 0.36 19.09 -4.31
C ASP A 137 1.77 18.49 -4.49
N LEU A 138 1.88 17.60 -5.43
CA LEU A 138 3.14 17.00 -5.87
C LEU A 138 3.36 17.40 -7.33
N ARG A 139 4.48 18.06 -7.60
CA ARG A 139 4.93 18.39 -8.95
C ARG A 139 5.73 17.22 -9.54
N LEU A 140 6.17 17.37 -10.78
CA LEU A 140 7.06 16.40 -11.43
C LEU A 140 8.25 16.06 -10.53
N ASP A 141 8.54 14.77 -10.40
CA ASP A 141 9.63 14.19 -9.60
C ASP A 141 9.58 14.48 -8.08
N GLU A 142 8.47 15.06 -7.59
CA GLU A 142 8.29 15.21 -6.16
C GLU A 142 7.75 13.93 -5.52
N SER A 143 8.21 13.73 -4.29
CA SER A 143 7.75 12.63 -3.43
C SER A 143 7.23 13.15 -2.11
N VAL A 144 6.29 12.41 -1.54
CA VAL A 144 5.82 12.59 -0.17
C VAL A 144 5.73 11.25 0.53
N GLY A 145 6.03 11.24 1.81
CA GLY A 145 5.85 10.08 2.68
C GLY A 145 5.43 10.53 4.07
N GLY A 146 4.69 9.69 4.75
CA GLY A 146 4.24 9.93 6.12
C GLY A 146 3.22 8.88 6.53
N SER A 147 2.96 8.79 7.82
CA SER A 147 2.05 7.76 8.33
C SER A 147 0.59 8.21 8.26
N VAL A 148 -0.26 7.35 7.74
CA VAL A 148 -1.70 7.39 7.90
C VAL A 148 -2.06 6.36 8.97
N VAL A 149 -2.88 6.75 9.94
CA VAL A 149 -3.20 5.90 11.09
C VAL A 149 -4.69 5.61 11.12
N ILE A 150 -5.03 4.35 11.33
CA ILE A 150 -6.39 3.87 11.53
C ILE A 150 -6.46 3.06 12.84
N PRO A 151 -7.65 2.84 13.41
CA PRO A 151 -7.82 1.87 14.49
C PRO A 151 -7.26 0.49 14.09
N MET A 152 -6.71 -0.26 15.04
CA MET A 152 -6.21 -1.61 14.79
C MET A 152 -7.31 -2.47 14.15
N GLN A 153 -6.94 -3.22 13.11
CA GLN A 153 -7.83 -4.14 12.40
C GLN A 153 -7.33 -5.57 12.57
N SER A 154 -8.22 -6.48 12.96
CA SER A 154 -7.95 -7.93 13.01
C SER A 154 -8.07 -8.58 11.64
N GLU A 155 -8.93 -8.04 10.77
CA GLU A 155 -9.19 -8.54 9.43
C GLU A 155 -8.44 -7.71 8.38
N PRO A 156 -8.14 -8.32 7.23
CA PRO A 156 -7.58 -7.58 6.09
C PRO A 156 -8.54 -6.49 5.64
N PHE A 157 -7.98 -5.35 5.23
CA PHE A 157 -8.74 -4.22 4.74
C PHE A 157 -8.24 -3.74 3.37
N THR A 158 -9.07 -2.92 2.73
CA THR A 158 -8.77 -2.26 1.47
C THR A 158 -8.55 -0.77 1.73
N MET A 159 -7.54 -0.20 1.09
CA MET A 159 -7.27 1.22 1.04
C MET A 159 -7.47 1.71 -0.39
N THR A 160 -8.32 2.73 -0.57
CA THR A 160 -8.53 3.41 -1.85
C THR A 160 -8.02 4.84 -1.71
N ALA A 161 -6.99 5.19 -2.46
CA ALA A 161 -6.40 6.52 -2.51
C ALA A 161 -6.82 7.23 -3.79
N ASN A 162 -7.57 8.33 -3.67
CA ASN A 162 -7.97 9.17 -4.79
C ASN A 162 -7.14 10.45 -4.81
N PHE A 163 -6.63 10.79 -5.99
CA PHE A 163 -5.85 11.99 -6.24
C PHE A 163 -6.50 12.80 -7.35
N HIS A 164 -6.70 14.09 -7.14
CA HIS A 164 -7.01 14.99 -8.24
C HIS A 164 -5.73 15.27 -9.04
N THR A 165 -5.87 15.49 -10.33
CA THR A 165 -4.75 15.87 -11.22
C THR A 165 -4.95 17.23 -11.85
N GLY A 166 -3.86 17.76 -12.44
CA GLY A 166 -3.85 19.07 -13.09
C GLY A 166 -3.68 20.25 -12.14
N LEU A 167 -3.36 21.42 -12.68
CA LEU A 167 -3.02 22.62 -11.90
C LEU A 167 -4.14 23.08 -10.95
N ASP A 168 -5.40 22.94 -11.38
CA ASP A 168 -6.58 23.41 -10.65
C ASP A 168 -7.43 22.27 -10.11
N LYS A 169 -6.91 21.05 -9.98
CA LYS A 169 -7.66 19.83 -9.64
C LYS A 169 -8.76 19.48 -10.63
N LYS A 170 -8.66 19.98 -11.88
CA LYS A 170 -9.68 19.79 -12.94
C LYS A 170 -9.36 18.64 -13.88
N GLY A 171 -8.23 17.96 -13.69
CA GLY A 171 -7.87 16.76 -14.42
C GLY A 171 -8.65 15.54 -13.94
N GLU A 172 -8.35 14.40 -14.53
CA GLU A 172 -8.96 13.13 -14.13
C GLU A 172 -8.56 12.74 -12.71
N ILE A 173 -9.46 12.03 -12.04
CA ILE A 173 -9.16 11.45 -10.71
C ILE A 173 -8.32 10.20 -10.93
N LYS A 174 -7.13 10.20 -10.35
CA LYS A 174 -6.28 9.02 -10.26
C LYS A 174 -6.65 8.21 -9.02
N THR A 175 -7.16 7.00 -9.22
CA THR A 175 -7.51 6.08 -8.13
C THR A 175 -6.50 4.96 -8.03
N ILE A 176 -5.97 4.72 -6.84
CA ILE A 176 -5.05 3.62 -6.52
C ILE A 176 -5.69 2.79 -5.41
N VAL A 177 -5.77 1.48 -5.61
CA VAL A 177 -6.40 0.55 -4.67
C VAL A 177 -5.37 -0.47 -4.20
N PHE A 178 -5.29 -0.65 -2.89
CA PHE A 178 -4.53 -1.71 -2.24
C PHE A 178 -5.50 -2.60 -1.48
N GLU A 179 -5.51 -3.88 -1.80
CA GLU A 179 -6.39 -4.87 -1.19
C GLU A 179 -5.62 -5.81 -0.26
N GLY A 180 -6.33 -6.39 0.70
CA GLY A 180 -5.76 -7.41 1.58
C GLY A 180 -4.66 -6.90 2.51
N ILE A 181 -4.65 -5.59 2.82
CA ILE A 181 -3.70 -5.02 3.77
C ILE A 181 -3.99 -5.57 5.16
N LYS A 182 -2.96 -5.99 5.88
CA LYS A 182 -3.09 -6.46 7.27
C LYS A 182 -2.30 -5.55 8.19
N CYS A 183 -2.91 -5.11 9.29
CA CYS A 183 -2.16 -4.46 10.35
C CYS A 183 -1.15 -5.44 10.95
N VAL A 184 0.04 -4.94 11.28
CA VAL A 184 1.05 -5.75 11.98
C VAL A 184 0.80 -5.58 13.47
N SER A 185 0.45 -6.67 14.16
CA SER A 185 0.30 -6.74 15.62
C SER A 185 1.49 -7.45 16.23
N SER A 186 1.80 -7.16 17.51
CA SER A 186 2.66 -8.04 18.30
C SER A 186 1.97 -9.39 18.48
N GLU A 187 2.71 -10.45 18.22
CA GLU A 187 2.28 -11.83 18.51
C GLU A 187 2.21 -12.07 20.02
#